data_579a2cf9a6fdccaa45114718cf1b8bd1
#
_entry.id   579a2cf9a6fdccaa45114718cf1b8bd1
#
_cell.length_a   1.000
_cell.length_b   1.000
_cell.length_c   1.000
_cell.angle_alpha   90.00
_cell.angle_beta   90.00
_cell.angle_gamma   90.00
#
_symmetry.space_group_name_H-M   'P 1'
#
loop_
_entity.id
_entity.type
_entity.pdbx_description
1 polymer ?
#
loop_
_entity_poly.entity_id
_entity_poly.type
_entity_poly.pdbx_seq_one_letter_code
_entity_poly.pdbx_strand_id
1 'polypeptide(L)'
;MGDVRPFLKWAGGKHRVAEKLIQITKEEAVNGTHWSINQGERYHEPFLGSGAMYFALKNNKTINTKKQSYLSDLNHILINCMNVVKNNEMLEELILELWELQKEYRDCGPVKKNSSKEIREKAMYYIKRAELNKYLKNKENEDYKNSVRFASLMIFLNKTCFNGLWRMNSKGEFNVPEGDYVKPNNICQENILRSCNNSLKSSKIRCLDWKEAVKDCKKGDLVYFDPP
;
A
#
# COMPACT_ATOMS: atom_id res chain seq x y z
N MET A 1 14.06 -8.05 13.76
CA MET A 1 12.89 -7.60 13.01
C MET A 1 13.22 -7.78 11.54
N GLY A 2 12.36 -8.47 10.78
CA GLY A 2 12.57 -8.63 9.34
C GLY A 2 12.48 -7.28 8.62
N ASP A 3 13.12 -7.19 7.46
CA ASP A 3 13.13 -6.02 6.61
C ASP A 3 11.70 -5.65 6.18
N VAL A 4 11.22 -4.46 6.54
CA VAL A 4 9.87 -4.01 6.20
C VAL A 4 9.86 -3.44 4.78
N ARG A 5 8.89 -3.84 3.98
CA ARG A 5 8.71 -3.37 2.61
C ARG A 5 7.22 -3.22 2.27
N PRO A 6 6.89 -2.43 1.24
CA PRO A 6 5.50 -2.28 0.82
C PRO A 6 4.81 -3.63 0.56
N PHE A 7 3.61 -3.82 1.10
CA PHE A 7 2.78 -5.00 0.84
C PHE A 7 1.98 -4.89 -0.46
N LEU A 8 1.85 -3.68 -1.03
CA LEU A 8 1.25 -3.40 -2.33
C LEU A 8 2.32 -3.06 -3.37
N LYS A 9 2.12 -3.49 -4.61
CA LYS A 9 2.80 -2.91 -5.78
C LYS A 9 2.06 -1.65 -6.18
N TRP A 10 2.79 -0.55 -6.36
CA TRP A 10 2.19 0.73 -6.74
C TRP A 10 3.03 1.43 -7.77
N ALA A 11 2.37 2.05 -8.78
CA ALA A 11 3.05 2.81 -9.82
C ALA A 11 3.82 3.99 -9.19
N GLY A 12 5.01 4.27 -9.67
CA GLY A 12 5.88 5.32 -9.10
C GLY A 12 6.57 4.93 -7.79
N GLY A 13 6.30 3.75 -7.21
CA GLY A 13 6.91 3.32 -5.95
C GLY A 13 8.43 3.33 -5.98
N LYS A 14 9.06 4.09 -5.08
CA LYS A 14 10.51 4.32 -5.02
C LYS A 14 11.30 3.21 -4.30
N HIS A 15 10.71 2.01 -4.10
CA HIS A 15 11.33 0.94 -3.31
C HIS A 15 12.79 0.64 -3.71
N ARG A 16 13.08 0.63 -5.04
CA ARG A 16 14.44 0.36 -5.54
C ARG A 16 15.42 1.51 -5.37
N VAL A 17 14.95 2.73 -5.25
CA VAL A 17 15.76 3.94 -5.15
C VAL A 17 15.74 4.59 -3.78
N ALA A 18 14.82 4.18 -2.90
CA ALA A 18 14.64 4.77 -1.59
C ALA A 18 15.92 4.70 -0.74
N GLU A 19 16.60 3.54 -0.73
CA GLU A 19 17.86 3.38 0.01
C GLU A 19 18.96 4.31 -0.53
N LYS A 20 19.06 4.41 -1.87
CA LYS A 20 20.04 5.31 -2.51
C LYS A 20 19.73 6.78 -2.21
N LEU A 21 18.46 7.17 -2.23
CA LEU A 21 18.05 8.53 -1.87
C LEU A 21 18.40 8.83 -0.40
N ILE A 22 18.14 7.89 0.51
CA ILE A 22 18.50 8.03 1.93
C ILE A 22 20.02 8.15 2.10
N GLN A 23 20.80 7.38 1.35
CA GLN A 23 22.26 7.45 1.40
C GLN A 23 22.77 8.80 0.91
N ILE A 24 22.31 9.29 -0.23
CA ILE A 24 22.69 10.60 -0.78
C ILE A 24 22.39 11.71 0.24
N THR A 25 21.21 11.72 0.84
CA THR A 25 20.85 12.74 1.83
C THR A 25 21.69 12.67 3.11
N LYS A 26 22.23 11.51 3.48
CA LYS A 26 23.17 11.37 4.59
C LYS A 26 24.57 11.90 4.22
N GLU A 27 25.04 11.65 3.01
CA GLU A 27 26.35 12.09 2.50
C GLU A 27 26.40 13.61 2.34
N GLU A 28 25.34 14.24 1.82
CA GLU A 28 25.26 15.70 1.69
C GLU A 28 25.21 16.40 3.06
N ALA A 29 24.60 15.79 4.06
CA ALA A 29 24.61 16.32 5.42
C ALA A 29 26.01 16.38 6.05
N VAL A 30 26.95 15.54 5.61
CA VAL A 30 28.36 15.54 6.05
C VAL A 30 29.13 16.70 5.42
N ASN A 31 28.73 17.18 4.23
CA ASN A 31 29.43 18.24 3.49
C ASN A 31 29.00 19.67 3.89
N GLY A 32 28.37 19.88 5.04
CA GLY A 32 28.15 21.21 5.61
C GLY A 32 26.77 21.82 5.36
N THR A 33 25.89 21.15 4.64
CA THR A 33 24.45 21.49 4.66
C THR A 33 23.85 20.84 5.90
N HIS A 34 23.47 21.62 6.91
CA HIS A 34 22.98 21.21 8.22
C HIS A 34 21.64 20.42 8.17
N TRP A 35 21.54 19.45 7.32
CA TRP A 35 20.33 18.62 7.16
C TRP A 35 20.59 17.20 7.65
N SER A 36 20.41 16.98 8.93
CA SER A 36 20.39 15.63 9.48
C SER A 36 18.96 15.12 9.52
N ILE A 37 18.61 14.21 8.63
CA ILE A 37 17.38 13.41 8.68
C ILE A 37 17.14 12.84 10.09
N ASN A 38 18.20 12.55 10.84
CA ASN A 38 18.13 12.01 12.21
C ASN A 38 17.64 13.02 13.26
N GLN A 39 17.59 14.32 12.94
CA GLN A 39 17.18 15.39 13.85
C GLN A 39 15.74 15.86 13.61
N GLY A 40 15.06 15.36 12.55
CA GLY A 40 13.67 15.69 12.28
C GLY A 40 12.79 15.41 13.47
N GLU A 41 11.96 16.40 13.85
CA GLU A 41 11.00 16.25 14.94
C GLU A 41 9.95 15.22 14.58
N ARG A 42 9.35 15.35 13.40
CA ARG A 42 8.31 14.47 12.88
C ARG A 42 8.55 14.21 11.40
N TYR A 43 7.97 13.12 10.90
CA TYR A 43 8.01 12.77 9.49
C TYR A 43 6.64 12.95 8.83
N HIS A 44 6.62 13.58 7.66
CA HIS A 44 5.41 13.78 6.87
C HIS A 44 5.60 13.27 5.45
N GLU A 45 4.66 12.48 4.95
CA GLU A 45 4.62 11.97 3.56
C GLU A 45 3.21 12.20 2.98
N PRO A 46 2.99 13.35 2.28
CA PRO A 46 1.67 13.73 1.75
C PRO A 46 1.23 12.93 0.52
N PHE A 47 2.15 12.25 -0.15
CA PHE A 47 1.92 11.39 -1.31
C PHE A 47 2.43 9.98 -1.00
N LEU A 48 1.76 9.30 -0.05
CA LEU A 48 2.23 8.04 0.54
C LEU A 48 2.40 6.91 -0.49
N GLY A 49 1.47 6.78 -1.44
CA GLY A 49 1.46 5.65 -2.35
C GLY A 49 1.53 4.31 -1.60
N SER A 50 2.50 3.46 -1.98
CA SER A 50 2.74 2.19 -1.26
C SER A 50 3.50 2.34 0.06
N GLY A 51 3.90 3.53 0.46
CA GLY A 51 4.73 3.80 1.64
C GLY A 51 6.21 3.39 1.47
N ALA A 52 6.70 3.32 0.23
CA ALA A 52 8.04 2.81 -0.05
C ALA A 52 9.14 3.61 0.68
N MET A 53 9.06 4.95 0.67
CA MET A 53 10.02 5.80 1.36
C MET A 53 9.88 5.66 2.88
N TYR A 54 8.66 5.72 3.40
CA TYR A 54 8.41 5.55 4.83
C TYR A 54 9.00 4.26 5.38
N PHE A 55 8.74 3.12 4.73
CA PHE A 55 9.25 1.83 5.18
C PHE A 55 10.79 1.74 5.07
N ALA A 56 11.38 2.30 4.03
CA ALA A 56 12.84 2.35 3.89
C ALA A 56 13.48 3.21 5.00
N LEU A 57 12.89 4.36 5.35
CA LEU A 57 13.34 5.21 6.46
C LEU A 57 13.25 4.50 7.82
N LYS A 58 12.19 3.67 8.02
CA LYS A 58 12.04 2.85 9.22
C LYS A 58 13.10 1.75 9.30
N ASN A 59 13.38 1.04 8.20
CA ASN A 59 14.44 0.01 8.14
C ASN A 59 15.79 0.58 8.48
N ASN A 60 16.12 1.72 7.90
CA ASN A 60 17.40 2.40 8.09
C ASN A 60 17.49 3.16 9.43
N LYS A 61 16.45 3.10 10.27
CA LYS A 61 16.33 3.84 11.53
C LYS A 61 16.61 5.34 11.36
N THR A 62 16.30 5.87 10.17
CA THR A 62 16.58 7.25 9.79
C THR A 62 15.57 8.20 10.41
N ILE A 63 14.31 7.77 10.57
CA ILE A 63 13.28 8.51 11.30
C ILE A 63 13.10 7.92 12.70
N ASN A 64 12.87 8.81 13.67
CA ASN A 64 12.67 8.40 15.05
C ASN A 64 11.40 7.56 15.19
N THR A 65 11.56 6.30 15.54
CA THR A 65 10.44 5.35 15.68
C THR A 65 9.50 5.67 16.84
N LYS A 66 9.95 6.49 17.82
CA LYS A 66 9.14 6.93 18.96
C LYS A 66 8.32 8.18 18.65
N LYS A 67 8.71 8.96 17.63
CA LYS A 67 7.98 10.15 17.20
C LYS A 67 6.90 9.77 16.18
N GLN A 68 5.82 10.53 16.16
CA GLN A 68 4.70 10.30 15.26
C GLN A 68 5.07 10.67 13.82
N SER A 69 4.73 9.77 12.88
CA SER A 69 4.78 10.05 11.45
C SER A 69 3.37 10.38 10.93
N TYR A 70 3.28 11.32 10.01
CA TYR A 70 2.04 11.75 9.36
C TYR A 70 2.05 11.30 7.91
N LEU A 71 1.22 10.34 7.59
CA LEU A 71 1.16 9.69 6.29
C LEU A 71 -0.18 10.01 5.64
N SER A 72 -0.16 10.50 4.41
CA SER A 72 -1.39 10.89 3.72
C SER A 72 -1.34 10.51 2.25
N ASP A 73 -2.49 10.29 1.68
CA ASP A 73 -2.69 10.13 0.24
C ASP A 73 -4.12 10.57 -0.09
N LEU A 74 -4.36 11.04 -1.30
CA LEU A 74 -5.70 11.35 -1.77
C LEU A 74 -6.49 10.08 -2.11
N ASN A 75 -5.78 8.98 -2.35
CA ASN A 75 -6.39 7.70 -2.72
C ASN A 75 -6.93 6.98 -1.46
N HIS A 76 -8.24 7.09 -1.25
CA HIS A 76 -8.92 6.45 -0.13
C HIS A 76 -8.78 4.93 -0.09
N ILE A 77 -8.55 4.28 -1.23
CA ILE A 77 -8.37 2.82 -1.35
C ILE A 77 -7.06 2.40 -0.68
N LEU A 78 -5.97 3.13 -0.98
CA LEU A 78 -4.68 2.91 -0.33
C LEU A 78 -4.77 3.16 1.17
N ILE A 79 -5.39 4.27 1.55
CA ILE A 79 -5.53 4.65 2.96
C ILE A 79 -6.34 3.62 3.74
N ASN A 80 -7.41 3.04 3.14
CA ASN A 80 -8.13 1.93 3.75
C ASN A 80 -7.19 0.74 4.02
N CYS A 81 -6.45 0.28 2.99
CA CYS A 81 -5.51 -0.84 3.17
C CYS A 81 -4.47 -0.56 4.26
N MET A 82 -3.92 0.66 4.31
CA MET A 82 -2.95 1.04 5.33
C MET A 82 -3.56 1.06 6.74
N ASN A 83 -4.79 1.54 6.89
CA ASN A 83 -5.49 1.58 8.19
C ASN A 83 -5.85 0.18 8.68
N VAL A 84 -6.32 -0.70 7.79
CA VAL A 84 -6.61 -2.11 8.13
C VAL A 84 -5.33 -2.82 8.57
N VAL A 85 -4.24 -2.67 7.81
CA VAL A 85 -2.95 -3.27 8.20
C VAL A 85 -2.40 -2.68 9.50
N LYS A 86 -2.63 -1.41 9.79
CA LYS A 86 -2.20 -0.77 11.05
C LYS A 86 -2.97 -1.27 12.27
N ASN A 87 -4.24 -1.60 12.15
CA ASN A 87 -5.08 -2.08 13.24
C ASN A 87 -4.80 -3.56 13.52
N ASN A 88 -4.53 -3.92 14.79
CA ASN A 88 -4.14 -5.28 15.13
C ASN A 88 -5.27 -6.31 14.91
N GLU A 89 -6.51 -6.00 15.30
CA GLU A 89 -7.64 -6.90 15.16
C GLU A 89 -8.00 -7.11 13.69
N MET A 90 -8.10 -6.01 12.93
CA MET A 90 -8.37 -6.04 11.49
C MET A 90 -7.25 -6.75 10.71
N LEU A 91 -6.00 -6.66 11.16
CA LEU A 91 -4.89 -7.36 10.54
C LEU A 91 -5.03 -8.88 10.64
N GLU A 92 -5.43 -9.40 11.80
CA GLU A 92 -5.64 -10.85 11.95
C GLU A 92 -6.75 -11.34 11.03
N GLU A 93 -7.87 -10.62 10.97
CA GLU A 93 -8.97 -10.92 10.05
C GLU A 93 -8.52 -10.82 8.58
N LEU A 94 -7.76 -9.78 8.22
CA LEU A 94 -7.20 -9.61 6.87
C LEU A 94 -6.29 -10.78 6.47
N ILE A 95 -5.45 -11.26 7.38
CA ILE A 95 -4.56 -12.39 7.13
C ILE A 95 -5.37 -13.65 6.86
N LEU A 96 -6.42 -13.92 7.65
CA LEU A 96 -7.30 -15.06 7.43
C LEU A 96 -7.99 -14.98 6.06
N GLU A 97 -8.61 -13.86 5.72
CA GLU A 97 -9.23 -13.68 4.40
C GLU A 97 -8.24 -13.84 3.24
N LEU A 98 -7.02 -13.32 3.38
CA LEU A 98 -5.99 -13.47 2.33
C LEU A 98 -5.51 -14.92 2.20
N TRP A 99 -5.45 -15.68 3.29
CA TRP A 99 -5.14 -17.12 3.23
C TRP A 99 -6.24 -17.90 2.52
N GLU A 100 -7.52 -17.59 2.78
CA GLU A 100 -8.65 -18.19 2.09
C GLU A 100 -8.63 -17.87 0.59
N LEU A 101 -8.46 -16.58 0.23
CA LEU A 101 -8.33 -16.14 -1.16
C LEU A 101 -7.15 -16.81 -1.87
N GLN A 102 -6.02 -16.96 -1.19
CA GLN A 102 -4.85 -17.63 -1.73
C GLN A 102 -5.12 -19.12 -1.98
N LYS A 103 -5.77 -19.81 -1.05
CA LYS A 103 -6.15 -21.21 -1.18
C LYS A 103 -7.12 -21.41 -2.36
N GLU A 104 -8.20 -20.64 -2.40
CA GLU A 104 -9.19 -20.67 -3.49
C GLU A 104 -8.53 -20.43 -4.85
N TYR A 105 -7.66 -19.42 -4.95
CA TYR A 105 -6.96 -19.09 -6.20
C TYR A 105 -5.95 -20.15 -6.63
N ARG A 106 -5.27 -20.78 -5.69
CA ARG A 106 -4.35 -21.90 -5.97
C ARG A 106 -5.10 -23.10 -6.51
N ASP A 107 -6.27 -23.40 -5.95
CA ASP A 107 -7.07 -24.57 -6.32
C ASP A 107 -7.75 -24.38 -7.70
N CYS A 108 -8.18 -23.14 -8.02
CA CYS A 108 -8.77 -22.80 -9.33
C CYS A 108 -7.71 -22.54 -10.43
N GLY A 109 -6.55 -21.98 -10.04
CA GLY A 109 -5.51 -21.55 -10.96
C GLY A 109 -5.86 -20.28 -11.76
N PRO A 110 -4.86 -19.67 -12.44
CA PRO A 110 -5.08 -18.54 -13.33
C PRO A 110 -5.75 -18.97 -14.63
N VAL A 111 -6.51 -18.06 -15.22
CA VAL A 111 -7.16 -18.26 -16.51
C VAL A 111 -6.15 -18.10 -17.65
N LYS A 112 -6.20 -19.01 -18.61
CA LYS A 112 -5.35 -18.92 -19.81
C LYS A 112 -5.67 -17.65 -20.60
N LYS A 113 -4.63 -16.99 -21.11
CA LYS A 113 -4.72 -15.70 -21.82
C LYS A 113 -5.73 -15.71 -23.00
N ASN A 114 -5.84 -16.84 -23.69
CA ASN A 114 -6.72 -17.00 -24.86
C ASN A 114 -8.09 -17.59 -24.51
N SER A 115 -8.46 -17.63 -23.23
CA SER A 115 -9.79 -18.13 -22.81
C SER A 115 -10.91 -17.22 -23.33
N SER A 116 -12.06 -17.83 -23.65
CA SER A 116 -13.26 -17.10 -24.05
C SER A 116 -13.71 -16.13 -22.95
N LYS A 117 -14.54 -15.14 -23.34
CA LYS A 117 -15.12 -14.18 -22.39
C LYS A 117 -15.90 -14.91 -21.29
N GLU A 118 -16.68 -15.92 -21.67
CA GLU A 118 -17.51 -16.71 -20.74
C GLU A 118 -16.66 -17.44 -19.69
N ILE A 119 -15.54 -18.06 -20.08
CA ILE A 119 -14.61 -18.72 -19.15
C ILE A 119 -14.00 -17.69 -18.20
N ARG A 120 -13.60 -16.50 -18.70
CA ARG A 120 -13.04 -15.46 -17.86
C ARG A 120 -14.05 -14.94 -16.83
N GLU A 121 -15.29 -14.71 -17.23
CA GLU A 121 -16.33 -14.20 -16.31
C GLU A 121 -16.62 -15.15 -15.14
N LYS A 122 -16.43 -16.46 -15.34
CA LYS A 122 -16.57 -17.50 -14.30
C LYS A 122 -15.30 -17.72 -13.47
N ALA A 123 -14.18 -17.11 -13.84
CA ALA A 123 -12.92 -17.29 -13.14
C ALA A 123 -12.85 -16.47 -11.86
N MET A 124 -12.22 -17.02 -10.84
CA MET A 124 -12.11 -16.41 -9.52
C MET A 124 -11.60 -14.96 -9.59
N TYR A 125 -10.52 -14.68 -10.33
CA TYR A 125 -9.99 -13.34 -10.47
C TYR A 125 -11.06 -12.33 -10.90
N TYR A 126 -11.83 -12.63 -11.94
CA TYR A 126 -12.84 -11.70 -12.49
C TYR A 126 -14.07 -11.59 -11.59
N ILE A 127 -14.43 -12.67 -10.87
CA ILE A 127 -15.47 -12.63 -9.84
C ILE A 127 -15.07 -11.69 -8.71
N LYS A 128 -13.84 -11.83 -8.16
CA LYS A 128 -13.34 -10.95 -7.10
C LYS A 128 -13.16 -9.51 -7.59
N ARG A 129 -12.78 -9.31 -8.87
CA ARG A 129 -12.74 -7.98 -9.48
C ARG A 129 -14.12 -7.34 -9.58
N ALA A 130 -15.13 -8.10 -9.96
CA ALA A 130 -16.52 -7.63 -9.99
C ALA A 130 -17.02 -7.28 -8.58
N GLU A 131 -16.65 -8.07 -7.57
CA GLU A 131 -16.95 -7.81 -6.16
C GLU A 131 -16.31 -6.48 -5.70
N LEU A 132 -15.02 -6.27 -5.95
CA LEU A 132 -14.35 -4.99 -5.65
C LEU A 132 -15.06 -3.81 -6.33
N ASN A 133 -15.44 -3.96 -7.59
CA ASN A 133 -16.11 -2.91 -8.36
C ASN A 133 -17.49 -2.55 -7.81
N LYS A 134 -18.19 -3.46 -7.12
CA LYS A 134 -19.44 -3.13 -6.41
C LYS A 134 -19.17 -2.14 -5.27
N TYR A 135 -18.09 -2.34 -4.50
CA TYR A 135 -17.69 -1.38 -3.46
C TYR A 135 -17.33 -0.01 -4.06
N LEU A 136 -16.59 0.00 -5.19
CA LEU A 136 -16.15 1.25 -5.83
C LEU A 136 -17.31 2.07 -6.41
N LYS A 137 -18.39 1.41 -6.82
CA LYS A 137 -19.60 2.09 -7.34
C LYS A 137 -20.46 2.70 -6.25
N ASN A 138 -20.45 2.12 -5.07
CA ASN A 138 -21.32 2.53 -3.96
C ASN A 138 -20.66 3.67 -3.16
N LYS A 139 -20.44 4.83 -3.83
CA LYS A 139 -19.72 5.97 -3.26
C LYS A 139 -20.44 6.62 -2.05
N GLU A 140 -21.75 6.42 -1.93
CA GLU A 140 -22.56 6.96 -0.84
C GLU A 140 -22.46 6.09 0.41
N ASN A 141 -22.11 4.82 0.25
CA ASN A 141 -21.96 3.92 1.36
C ASN A 141 -20.50 3.92 1.82
N GLU A 142 -20.21 4.52 2.98
CA GLU A 142 -18.88 4.54 3.61
C GLU A 142 -18.41 3.17 4.09
N ASP A 143 -19.15 2.08 3.80
CA ASP A 143 -18.89 0.70 4.25
C ASP A 143 -17.50 0.16 3.84
N TYR A 144 -16.84 0.79 2.85
CA TYR A 144 -15.46 0.42 2.52
C TYR A 144 -14.42 1.04 3.45
N LYS A 145 -14.79 2.08 4.22
CA LYS A 145 -13.86 2.70 5.17
C LYS A 145 -13.58 1.72 6.29
N ASN A 146 -12.30 1.39 6.46
CA ASN A 146 -11.82 0.37 7.39
C ASN A 146 -12.44 -1.03 7.16
N SER A 147 -12.84 -1.34 5.92
CA SER A 147 -13.35 -2.66 5.57
C SER A 147 -12.19 -3.63 5.31
N VAL A 148 -12.12 -4.68 6.10
CA VAL A 148 -11.17 -5.79 5.92
C VAL A 148 -11.42 -6.45 4.57
N ARG A 149 -12.68 -6.74 4.24
CA ARG A 149 -13.05 -7.37 2.97
C ARG A 149 -12.61 -6.55 1.76
N PHE A 150 -12.80 -5.23 1.79
CA PHE A 150 -12.33 -4.36 0.71
C PHE A 150 -10.80 -4.36 0.60
N ALA A 151 -10.08 -4.34 1.73
CA ALA A 151 -8.63 -4.41 1.75
C ALA A 151 -8.11 -5.76 1.23
N SER A 152 -8.73 -6.88 1.60
CA SER A 152 -8.36 -8.21 1.13
C SER A 152 -8.53 -8.37 -0.38
N LEU A 153 -9.65 -7.91 -0.93
CA LEU A 153 -9.91 -7.89 -2.37
C LEU A 153 -8.88 -7.01 -3.10
N MET A 154 -8.58 -5.82 -2.57
CA MET A 154 -7.59 -4.93 -3.15
C MET A 154 -6.19 -5.57 -3.18
N ILE A 155 -5.74 -6.17 -2.07
CA ILE A 155 -4.44 -6.84 -1.99
C ILE A 155 -4.40 -8.05 -2.92
N PHE A 156 -5.44 -8.89 -2.91
CA PHE A 156 -5.55 -10.04 -3.79
C PHE A 156 -5.42 -9.63 -5.27
N LEU A 157 -6.21 -8.67 -5.72
CA LEU A 157 -6.19 -8.21 -7.10
C LEU A 157 -4.87 -7.56 -7.48
N ASN A 158 -4.26 -6.78 -6.58
CA ASN A 158 -2.94 -6.19 -6.81
C ASN A 158 -1.83 -7.24 -6.96
N LYS A 159 -1.93 -8.38 -6.25
CA LYS A 159 -0.97 -9.49 -6.37
C LYS A 159 -1.19 -10.36 -7.60
N THR A 160 -2.41 -10.41 -8.11
CA THR A 160 -2.82 -11.34 -9.19
C THR A 160 -3.06 -10.65 -10.53
N CYS A 161 -3.18 -9.31 -10.58
CA CYS A 161 -3.36 -8.57 -11.82
C CYS A 161 -2.04 -8.41 -12.59
N PHE A 162 -2.18 -8.00 -13.85
CA PHE A 162 -1.06 -7.71 -14.74
C PHE A 162 -0.13 -6.64 -14.12
N ASN A 163 1.12 -7.01 -13.86
CA ASN A 163 2.19 -6.18 -13.29
C ASN A 163 1.87 -5.50 -11.94
N GLY A 164 0.79 -5.87 -11.25
CA GLY A 164 0.36 -5.21 -10.02
C GLY A 164 -0.09 -3.76 -10.27
N LEU A 165 -0.57 -3.46 -11.46
CA LEU A 165 -1.05 -2.13 -11.81
C LEU A 165 -2.36 -1.80 -11.09
N TRP A 166 -2.52 -0.53 -10.73
CA TRP A 166 -3.81 0.01 -10.35
C TRP A 166 -4.30 0.95 -11.46
N ARG A 167 -5.39 0.58 -12.11
CA ARG A 167 -6.00 1.39 -13.19
C ARG A 167 -7.51 1.28 -13.14
N MET A 168 -8.17 2.43 -13.27
CA MET A 168 -9.61 2.53 -13.34
C MET A 168 -10.04 3.02 -14.73
N ASN A 169 -11.19 2.56 -15.19
CA ASN A 169 -11.81 3.07 -16.41
C ASN A 169 -12.58 4.38 -16.13
N SER A 170 -13.16 4.99 -17.18
CA SER A 170 -13.95 6.23 -17.07
C SER A 170 -15.20 6.09 -16.17
N LYS A 171 -15.65 4.87 -15.89
CA LYS A 171 -16.77 4.58 -14.98
C LYS A 171 -16.33 4.41 -13.53
N GLY A 172 -15.03 4.59 -13.22
CA GLY A 172 -14.49 4.39 -11.88
C GLY A 172 -14.35 2.92 -11.47
N GLU A 173 -14.26 1.99 -12.43
CA GLU A 173 -14.11 0.56 -12.16
C GLU A 173 -12.65 0.13 -12.35
N PHE A 174 -12.14 -0.70 -11.45
CA PHE A 174 -10.86 -1.38 -11.63
C PHE A 174 -10.94 -2.34 -12.83
N ASN A 175 -10.08 -2.14 -13.83
CA ASN A 175 -10.19 -2.81 -15.12
C ASN A 175 -8.92 -3.54 -15.59
N VAL A 176 -7.93 -3.71 -14.71
CA VAL A 176 -6.71 -4.44 -15.05
C VAL A 176 -7.04 -5.93 -15.24
N PRO A 177 -6.51 -6.59 -16.27
CA PRO A 177 -6.68 -8.02 -16.46
C PRO A 177 -5.83 -8.82 -15.47
N GLU A 178 -6.13 -10.11 -15.33
CA GLU A 178 -5.27 -11.05 -14.62
C GLU A 178 -3.87 -11.11 -15.24
N GLY A 179 -2.87 -11.31 -14.40
CA GLY A 179 -1.46 -11.36 -14.81
C GLY A 179 -1.05 -12.74 -15.29
N ASP A 180 -0.13 -12.81 -16.26
CA ASP A 180 0.38 -14.09 -16.82
C ASP A 180 1.32 -14.84 -15.85
N TYR A 181 1.98 -14.12 -14.93
CA TYR A 181 3.01 -14.65 -14.01
C TYR A 181 2.62 -14.51 -12.55
N VAL A 182 1.42 -14.97 -12.23
CA VAL A 182 0.94 -14.97 -10.85
C VAL A 182 1.65 -16.06 -10.05
N LYS A 183 2.09 -15.70 -8.84
CA LYS A 183 2.63 -16.66 -7.86
C LYS A 183 1.55 -16.93 -6.80
N PRO A 184 0.74 -17.99 -6.94
CA PRO A 184 -0.41 -18.22 -6.06
C PRO A 184 -0.04 -18.27 -4.58
N ASN A 185 1.10 -18.89 -4.25
CA ASN A 185 1.59 -19.00 -2.87
C ASN A 185 2.16 -17.69 -2.28
N ASN A 186 2.09 -16.57 -3.00
CA ASN A 186 2.66 -15.29 -2.57
C ASN A 186 1.60 -14.17 -2.49
N ILE A 187 0.33 -14.52 -2.36
CA ILE A 187 -0.78 -13.57 -2.21
C ILE A 187 -0.83 -13.08 -0.76
N CYS A 188 -0.97 -13.98 0.19
CA CYS A 188 -0.85 -13.67 1.61
C CYS A 188 0.62 -13.62 2.00
N GLN A 189 1.16 -12.41 2.17
CA GLN A 189 2.52 -12.20 2.65
C GLN A 189 2.49 -11.80 4.13
N GLU A 190 2.04 -12.74 4.98
CA GLU A 190 1.80 -12.50 6.40
C GLU A 190 2.97 -11.81 7.11
N ASN A 191 4.19 -12.29 6.93
CA ASN A 191 5.39 -11.70 7.58
C ASN A 191 5.57 -10.22 7.18
N ILE A 192 5.28 -9.86 5.92
CA ILE A 192 5.36 -8.48 5.45
C ILE A 192 4.26 -7.65 6.06
N LEU A 193 3.02 -8.15 6.09
CA LEU A 193 1.88 -7.46 6.69
C LEU A 193 2.13 -7.17 8.17
N ARG A 194 2.64 -8.15 8.94
CA ARG A 194 3.01 -7.98 10.36
C ARG A 194 4.15 -6.98 10.55
N SER A 195 5.15 -7.00 9.68
CA SER A 195 6.25 -6.02 9.72
C SER A 195 5.76 -4.60 9.40
N CYS A 196 4.85 -4.46 8.42
CA CYS A 196 4.19 -3.19 8.12
C CYS A 196 3.32 -2.69 9.29
N ASN A 197 2.51 -3.57 9.91
CA ASN A 197 1.72 -3.23 11.09
C ASN A 197 2.60 -2.62 12.19
N ASN A 198 3.69 -3.31 12.55
CA ASN A 198 4.60 -2.83 13.57
C ASN A 198 5.19 -1.45 13.24
N SER A 199 5.53 -1.22 11.97
CA SER A 199 6.08 0.06 11.51
C SER A 199 5.06 1.18 11.53
N LEU A 200 3.78 0.86 11.25
CA LEU A 200 2.69 1.84 11.18
C LEU A 200 2.14 2.26 12.54
N LYS A 201 2.44 1.56 13.64
CA LYS A 201 1.91 1.85 15.00
C LYS A 201 2.11 3.30 15.42
N SER A 202 3.28 3.89 15.11
CA SER A 202 3.61 5.28 15.44
C SER A 202 3.23 6.28 14.34
N SER A 203 2.35 5.93 13.40
CA SER A 203 1.91 6.81 12.33
C SER A 203 0.46 7.28 12.52
N LYS A 204 0.15 8.46 11.98
CA LYS A 204 -1.20 8.97 11.77
C LYS A 204 -1.47 8.93 10.27
N ILE A 205 -2.40 8.08 9.86
CA ILE A 205 -2.71 7.84 8.43
C ILE A 205 -4.03 8.52 8.09
N ARG A 206 -4.06 9.35 7.05
CA ARG A 206 -5.21 10.17 6.69
C ARG A 206 -5.43 10.22 5.18
N CYS A 207 -6.69 10.20 4.75
CA CYS A 207 -7.06 10.48 3.37
C CYS A 207 -7.22 11.99 3.22
N LEU A 208 -6.19 12.68 2.73
CA LEU A 208 -6.16 14.14 2.62
C LEU A 208 -5.46 14.58 1.34
N ASP A 209 -5.90 15.72 0.79
CA ASP A 209 -5.09 16.49 -0.15
C ASP A 209 -3.77 16.93 0.50
N TRP A 210 -2.71 17.03 -0.29
CA TRP A 210 -1.38 17.36 0.21
C TRP A 210 -1.32 18.71 0.94
N LYS A 211 -2.10 19.71 0.50
CA LYS A 211 -2.15 21.03 1.14
C LYS A 211 -2.69 20.94 2.56
N GLU A 212 -3.71 20.11 2.76
CA GLU A 212 -4.25 19.83 4.10
C GLU A 212 -3.28 18.99 4.93
N ALA A 213 -2.61 18.01 4.29
CA ALA A 213 -1.67 17.12 4.95
C ALA A 213 -0.47 17.83 5.57
N VAL A 214 0.00 18.94 4.96
CA VAL A 214 1.16 19.70 5.42
C VAL A 214 0.84 20.86 6.38
N LYS A 215 -0.43 21.16 6.63
CA LYS A 215 -0.82 22.27 7.56
C LYS A 215 -0.26 22.08 8.98
N ASP A 216 -0.10 20.82 9.39
CA ASP A 216 0.44 20.49 10.70
C ASP A 216 1.97 20.54 10.78
N CYS A 217 2.66 20.78 9.66
CA CYS A 217 4.13 20.80 9.61
C CYS A 217 4.69 21.99 10.39
N LYS A 218 5.80 21.76 11.10
CA LYS A 218 6.51 22.77 11.89
C LYS A 218 7.98 22.79 11.49
N LYS A 219 8.65 23.87 11.85
CA LYS A 219 10.11 23.99 11.69
C LYS A 219 10.81 22.81 12.37
N GLY A 220 11.68 22.13 11.66
CA GLY A 220 12.39 20.94 12.12
C GLY A 220 11.74 19.61 11.71
N ASP A 221 10.52 19.61 11.16
CA ASP A 221 9.92 18.39 10.60
C ASP A 221 10.57 18.01 9.26
N LEU A 222 10.64 16.70 9.00
CA LEU A 222 11.05 16.16 7.72
C LEU A 222 9.81 15.91 6.85
N VAL A 223 9.76 16.50 5.68
CA VAL A 223 8.67 16.32 4.71
C VAL A 223 9.23 15.70 3.43
N TYR A 224 8.66 14.59 3.00
CA TYR A 224 8.99 13.96 1.72
C TYR A 224 7.85 14.13 0.72
N PHE A 225 8.14 14.78 -0.40
CA PHE A 225 7.20 15.00 -1.50
C PHE A 225 7.58 14.15 -2.71
N ASP A 226 6.67 13.30 -3.18
CA ASP A 226 6.79 12.51 -4.41
C ASP A 226 5.46 12.60 -5.20
N PRO A 227 5.11 13.78 -5.75
CA PRO A 227 3.86 13.96 -6.49
C PRO A 227 3.85 13.08 -7.75
N PRO A 228 2.65 12.64 -8.23
CA PRO A 228 2.47 11.85 -9.44
C PRO A 228 2.82 12.61 -10.71
#